data_b7bfa289622cd56960c88a39f368882a
#
_entry.id   b7bfa289622cd56960c88a39f368882a
#
_cell.length_a   1.000
_cell.length_b   1.000
_cell.length_c   1.000
_cell.angle_alpha   90.00
_cell.angle_beta   90.00
_cell.angle_gamma   90.00
#
_symmetry.space_group_name_H-M   'P 1'
#
loop_
_entity.id
_entity.type
_entity.pdbx_description
1 polymer ?
#
loop_
_entity_poly.entity_id
_entity_poly.type
_entity_poly.pdbx_seq_one_letter_code
_entity_poly.pdbx_strand_id
1 'polypeptide(L)'
;MRSKIFYENLCKEYNINNYTINDDMYISVNGNVDLSYKNLKSIPIKFKEVGGDFYCNVNQLTSLKGCPETVGGHFYCHSNQLTSLKGCPETVTGDFDCDNNQLTSLEYCPETVGGFFSCSNNQLTSLEYCPETVGGGFYCNRNQITNFDGLPEFFERPIYLLGNPVDEIYKLFKQDPRCIYWLREFGAIQGGEVVLDRLEEVYYTLGMDIPKDIELKEYKLS
;
A
#
# COMPACT_ATOMS: atom_id res chain seq x y z
N MET A 1 2.60 22.58 27.51
CA MET A 1 3.19 21.26 27.16
C MET A 1 2.50 20.22 28.03
N ARG A 2 2.06 19.08 27.51
CA ARG A 2 1.43 18.02 28.32
C ARG A 2 2.54 17.35 29.14
N SER A 3 2.23 16.97 30.39
CA SER A 3 3.22 16.38 31.31
C SER A 3 3.49 14.91 31.00
N LYS A 4 4.61 14.37 31.46
CA LYS A 4 4.96 12.94 31.35
C LYS A 4 3.86 12.07 31.95
N ILE A 5 3.29 12.47 33.10
CA ILE A 5 2.18 11.77 33.76
C ILE A 5 0.94 11.65 32.84
N PHE A 6 0.68 12.66 32.01
CA PHE A 6 -0.41 12.58 31.02
C PHE A 6 -0.19 11.44 30.03
N TYR A 7 1.01 11.27 29.50
CA TYR A 7 1.34 10.19 28.57
C TYR A 7 1.39 8.82 29.24
N GLU A 8 1.85 8.73 30.48
CA GLU A 8 1.80 7.51 31.28
C GLU A 8 0.37 7.02 31.51
N ASN A 9 -0.57 7.96 31.76
CA ASN A 9 -2.00 7.63 31.87
C ASN A 9 -2.58 7.14 30.55
N LEU A 10 -2.21 7.75 29.41
CA LEU A 10 -2.63 7.25 28.08
C LEU A 10 -2.07 5.85 27.81
N CYS A 11 -0.82 5.59 28.13
CA CYS A 11 -0.23 4.25 27.99
C CYS A 11 -1.01 3.20 28.79
N LYS A 12 -1.43 3.53 30.02
CA LYS A 12 -2.29 2.65 30.84
C LYS A 12 -3.67 2.46 30.20
N GLU A 13 -4.30 3.54 29.74
CA GLU A 13 -5.63 3.52 29.10
C GLU A 13 -5.64 2.59 27.88
N TYR A 14 -4.57 2.64 27.07
CA TYR A 14 -4.44 1.84 25.85
C TYR A 14 -3.68 0.52 26.07
N ASN A 15 -3.38 0.13 27.31
CA ASN A 15 -2.64 -1.09 27.66
C ASN A 15 -1.25 -1.19 26.99
N ILE A 16 -0.60 -0.04 26.76
CA ILE A 16 0.76 0.01 26.21
C ILE A 16 1.76 -0.25 27.33
N ASN A 17 2.58 -1.28 27.16
CA ASN A 17 3.58 -1.72 28.12
C ASN A 17 4.99 -1.63 27.51
N ASN A 18 6.02 -1.78 28.34
CA ASN A 18 7.44 -1.81 27.92
C ASN A 18 7.84 -0.58 27.09
N TYR A 19 7.45 0.61 27.54
CA TYR A 19 7.71 1.85 26.86
C TYR A 19 8.70 2.74 27.58
N THR A 20 9.30 3.66 26.82
CA THR A 20 10.06 4.81 27.33
C THR A 20 9.46 6.10 26.77
N ILE A 21 9.54 7.19 27.54
CA ILE A 21 9.09 8.52 27.11
C ILE A 21 10.33 9.41 27.07
N ASN A 22 10.64 9.97 25.90
CA ASN A 22 11.76 10.90 25.75
C ASN A 22 11.41 12.33 26.19
N ASP A 23 12.37 13.23 26.16
CA ASP A 23 12.20 14.63 26.59
C ASP A 23 11.21 15.40 25.71
N ASP A 24 11.08 15.04 24.42
CA ASP A 24 10.12 15.61 23.47
C ASP A 24 8.72 14.96 23.56
N MET A 25 8.50 14.11 24.55
CA MET A 25 7.24 13.41 24.80
C MET A 25 6.83 12.44 23.68
N TYR A 26 7.79 11.91 22.91
CA TYR A 26 7.56 10.77 22.05
C TYR A 26 7.74 9.47 22.85
N ILE A 27 7.00 8.44 22.45
CA ILE A 27 7.02 7.14 23.11
C ILE A 27 7.67 6.10 22.20
N SER A 28 8.68 5.41 22.71
CA SER A 28 9.25 4.21 22.11
C SER A 28 8.74 2.99 22.88
N VAL A 29 8.27 1.97 22.16
CA VAL A 29 7.67 0.77 22.74
C VAL A 29 8.47 -0.45 22.31
N ASN A 30 8.93 -1.25 23.27
CA ASN A 30 9.55 -2.54 22.99
C ASN A 30 8.47 -3.64 23.06
N GLY A 31 7.75 -3.83 21.95
CA GLY A 31 6.62 -4.75 21.84
C GLY A 31 5.54 -4.19 20.92
N ASN A 32 4.34 -4.74 21.02
CA ASN A 32 3.22 -4.36 20.18
C ASN A 32 2.43 -3.18 20.76
N VAL A 33 1.79 -2.41 19.87
CA VAL A 33 0.81 -1.37 20.21
C VAL A 33 -0.49 -1.67 19.49
N ASP A 34 -1.57 -1.84 20.25
CA ASP A 34 -2.90 -2.09 19.71
C ASP A 34 -3.88 -0.95 20.05
N LEU A 35 -4.10 -0.10 19.05
CA LEU A 35 -5.09 0.97 19.03
C LEU A 35 -6.28 0.65 18.12
N SER A 36 -6.43 -0.60 17.67
CA SER A 36 -7.53 -1.02 16.79
C SER A 36 -8.89 -0.98 17.51
N TYR A 37 -9.98 -0.79 16.75
CA TYR A 37 -11.37 -0.84 17.24
C TYR A 37 -11.68 0.12 18.40
N LYS A 38 -11.00 1.27 18.48
CA LYS A 38 -11.16 2.22 19.61
C LYS A 38 -11.94 3.48 19.24
N ASN A 39 -12.51 3.52 18.03
CA ASN A 39 -13.30 4.66 17.55
C ASN A 39 -12.49 5.98 17.50
N LEU A 40 -11.19 5.88 17.30
CA LEU A 40 -10.27 7.02 17.32
C LEU A 40 -10.41 7.87 16.06
N LYS A 41 -10.41 9.20 16.25
CA LYS A 41 -10.32 10.19 15.16
C LYS A 41 -8.90 10.66 14.89
N SER A 42 -7.99 10.40 15.83
CA SER A 42 -6.55 10.72 15.73
C SER A 42 -5.77 9.80 16.66
N ILE A 43 -4.50 9.58 16.36
CA ILE A 43 -3.59 8.85 17.26
C ILE A 43 -3.38 9.68 18.53
N PRO A 44 -3.71 9.15 19.72
CA PRO A 44 -3.74 9.93 20.96
C PRO A 44 -2.34 10.23 21.53
N ILE A 45 -1.34 9.50 21.10
CA ILE A 45 0.04 9.48 21.57
C ILE A 45 0.96 9.74 20.38
N LYS A 46 2.13 10.32 20.61
CA LYS A 46 3.19 10.41 19.60
C LYS A 46 4.17 9.28 19.81
N PHE A 47 4.23 8.39 18.85
CA PHE A 47 5.22 7.31 18.88
C PHE A 47 6.49 7.71 18.12
N LYS A 48 7.66 7.26 18.60
CA LYS A 48 8.95 7.35 17.92
C LYS A 48 9.21 6.05 17.16
N GLU A 49 9.15 4.94 17.88
CA GLU A 49 9.40 3.61 17.34
C GLU A 49 8.56 2.56 18.08
N VAL A 50 8.19 1.49 17.38
CA VAL A 50 7.51 0.32 17.93
C VAL A 50 8.26 -0.92 17.47
N GLY A 51 8.86 -1.66 18.39
CA GLY A 51 9.68 -2.82 18.10
C GLY A 51 8.91 -4.06 17.63
N GLY A 52 7.61 -4.12 17.91
CA GLY A 52 6.67 -5.14 17.43
C GLY A 52 5.69 -4.58 16.41
N ASP A 53 4.44 -5.06 16.47
CA ASP A 53 3.35 -4.66 15.60
C ASP A 53 2.69 -3.35 16.05
N PHE A 54 2.20 -2.57 15.09
CA PHE A 54 1.41 -1.38 15.35
C PHE A 54 0.05 -1.49 14.65
N TYR A 55 -1.01 -1.60 15.42
CA TYR A 55 -2.39 -1.70 14.95
C TYR A 55 -3.16 -0.43 15.25
N CYS A 56 -3.62 0.28 14.22
CA CYS A 56 -4.53 1.42 14.35
C CYS A 56 -5.74 1.29 13.39
N ASN A 57 -5.97 0.08 12.92
CA ASN A 57 -7.05 -0.27 11.99
C ASN A 57 -8.44 -0.20 12.66
N VAL A 58 -9.48 -0.13 11.81
CA VAL A 58 -10.89 -0.09 12.22
C VAL A 58 -11.17 1.03 13.22
N ASN A 59 -10.88 2.26 12.77
CA ASN A 59 -11.10 3.50 13.51
C ASN A 59 -11.76 4.56 12.59
N GLN A 60 -11.67 5.82 12.94
CA GLN A 60 -12.15 6.97 12.14
C GLN A 60 -10.99 7.93 11.84
N LEU A 61 -9.77 7.39 11.66
CA LEU A 61 -8.58 8.19 11.45
C LEU A 61 -8.62 8.87 10.08
N THR A 62 -8.38 10.19 10.07
CA THR A 62 -8.17 10.97 8.85
C THR A 62 -6.70 11.31 8.60
N SER A 63 -5.81 10.94 9.53
CA SER A 63 -4.37 11.19 9.47
C SER A 63 -3.60 10.19 10.31
N LEU A 64 -2.39 9.87 9.89
CA LEU A 64 -1.42 9.02 10.61
C LEU A 64 -0.45 9.84 11.49
N LYS A 65 -0.75 11.12 11.71
CA LYS A 65 0.07 11.95 12.59
C LYS A 65 0.12 11.37 14.01
N GLY A 66 1.31 11.04 14.47
CA GLY A 66 1.57 10.40 15.76
C GLY A 66 1.90 8.93 15.66
N CYS A 67 1.75 8.30 14.48
CA CYS A 67 2.27 6.96 14.24
C CYS A 67 3.80 6.92 14.40
N PRO A 68 4.38 5.74 14.66
CA PRO A 68 5.82 5.58 14.79
C PRO A 68 6.56 5.82 13.45
N GLU A 69 7.81 6.27 13.53
CA GLU A 69 8.70 6.38 12.37
C GLU A 69 9.17 5.01 11.89
N THR A 70 9.30 4.04 12.81
CA THR A 70 9.73 2.67 12.51
C THR A 70 8.86 1.65 13.23
N VAL A 71 8.53 0.55 12.52
CA VAL A 71 7.76 -0.59 13.05
C VAL A 71 8.53 -1.87 12.77
N GLY A 72 8.90 -2.58 13.84
CA GLY A 72 9.65 -3.83 13.77
C GLY A 72 8.81 -5.06 13.39
N GLY A 73 7.50 -4.94 13.32
CA GLY A 73 6.53 -5.95 12.91
C GLY A 73 5.59 -5.45 11.83
N HIS A 74 4.31 -5.75 11.96
CA HIS A 74 3.24 -5.33 11.05
C HIS A 74 2.73 -3.93 11.36
N PHE A 75 2.36 -3.18 10.30
CA PHE A 75 1.67 -1.88 10.41
C PHE A 75 0.31 -1.95 9.74
N TYR A 76 -0.76 -1.93 10.53
CA TYR A 76 -2.13 -2.01 10.04
C TYR A 76 -2.91 -0.73 10.32
N CYS A 77 -3.25 0.00 9.25
CA CYS A 77 -4.08 1.21 9.29
C CYS A 77 -5.34 1.09 8.41
N HIS A 78 -5.70 -0.14 8.03
CA HIS A 78 -6.86 -0.40 7.19
C HIS A 78 -8.19 -0.01 7.87
N SER A 79 -9.25 0.14 7.08
CA SER A 79 -10.59 0.47 7.57
C SER A 79 -10.61 1.76 8.43
N ASN A 80 -10.15 2.84 7.80
CA ASN A 80 -10.15 4.20 8.33
C ASN A 80 -10.71 5.20 7.29
N GLN A 81 -10.42 6.49 7.43
CA GLN A 81 -10.85 7.56 6.53
C GLN A 81 -9.64 8.33 5.99
N LEU A 82 -8.53 7.63 5.76
CA LEU A 82 -7.27 8.22 5.32
C LEU A 82 -7.36 8.65 3.85
N THR A 83 -6.97 9.89 3.57
CA THR A 83 -6.80 10.41 2.20
C THR A 83 -5.33 10.53 1.80
N SER A 84 -4.40 10.30 2.72
CA SER A 84 -2.94 10.35 2.52
C SER A 84 -2.25 9.44 3.53
N LEU A 85 -1.09 8.90 3.16
CA LEU A 85 -0.21 8.12 4.03
C LEU A 85 0.79 9.00 4.81
N LYS A 86 0.67 10.34 4.75
CA LYS A 86 1.57 11.22 5.48
C LYS A 86 1.58 10.94 6.97
N GLY A 87 2.77 10.60 7.49
CA GLY A 87 3.00 10.20 8.87
C GLY A 87 2.92 8.69 9.11
N CYS A 88 2.83 7.87 8.06
CA CYS A 88 3.08 6.44 8.18
C CYS A 88 4.57 6.17 8.51
N PRO A 89 4.91 4.97 8.98
CA PRO A 89 6.30 4.59 9.20
C PRO A 89 7.15 4.64 7.93
N GLU A 90 8.41 5.07 8.08
CA GLU A 90 9.41 5.01 7.01
C GLU A 90 9.92 3.57 6.78
N THR A 91 9.85 2.74 7.83
CA THR A 91 10.30 1.33 7.80
C THR A 91 9.27 0.41 8.45
N VAL A 92 8.88 -0.64 7.72
CA VAL A 92 7.99 -1.71 8.21
C VAL A 92 8.63 -3.05 7.86
N THR A 93 9.06 -3.83 8.86
CA THR A 93 9.71 -5.13 8.61
C THR A 93 8.74 -6.27 8.36
N GLY A 94 7.49 -6.13 8.79
CA GLY A 94 6.39 -7.06 8.51
C GLY A 94 5.50 -6.58 7.37
N ASP A 95 4.21 -6.85 7.50
CA ASP A 95 3.18 -6.46 6.55
C ASP A 95 2.77 -4.99 6.71
N PHE A 96 2.41 -4.36 5.59
CA PHE A 96 1.81 -3.03 5.56
C PHE A 96 0.41 -3.12 4.96
N ASP A 97 -0.62 -2.76 5.74
CA ASP A 97 -2.01 -2.82 5.31
C ASP A 97 -2.71 -1.46 5.48
N CYS A 98 -3.03 -0.82 4.36
CA CYS A 98 -3.81 0.42 4.28
C CYS A 98 -5.13 0.25 3.51
N ASP A 99 -5.67 -0.96 3.45
CA ASP A 99 -6.92 -1.28 2.76
C ASP A 99 -8.11 -0.48 3.30
N ASN A 100 -9.15 -0.35 2.48
CA ASN A 100 -10.41 0.26 2.90
C ASN A 100 -10.21 1.67 3.51
N ASN A 101 -9.61 2.55 2.72
CA ASN A 101 -9.43 3.97 3.00
C ASN A 101 -9.91 4.82 1.80
N GLN A 102 -9.49 6.07 1.72
CA GLN A 102 -9.86 7.00 0.65
C GLN A 102 -8.60 7.55 -0.04
N LEU A 103 -7.56 6.71 -0.16
CA LEU A 103 -6.27 7.10 -0.72
C LEU A 103 -6.40 7.31 -2.24
N THR A 104 -5.86 8.43 -2.73
CA THR A 104 -5.75 8.75 -4.15
C THR A 104 -4.29 8.67 -4.66
N SER A 105 -3.32 8.51 -3.74
CA SER A 105 -1.89 8.37 -4.01
C SER A 105 -1.24 7.52 -2.92
N LEU A 106 -0.13 6.88 -3.25
CA LEU A 106 0.74 6.16 -2.33
C LEU A 106 1.94 7.03 -1.85
N GLU A 107 1.91 8.34 -2.12
CA GLU A 107 2.93 9.26 -1.60
C GLU A 107 3.09 9.11 -0.08
N TYR A 108 4.32 9.09 0.39
CA TYR A 108 4.74 8.78 1.76
C TYR A 108 4.67 7.31 2.16
N CYS A 109 4.40 6.38 1.23
CA CYS A 109 4.51 4.95 1.51
C CYS A 109 5.97 4.57 1.86
N PRO A 110 6.21 3.57 2.72
CA PRO A 110 7.57 3.06 2.95
C PRO A 110 8.20 2.55 1.65
N GLU A 111 9.50 2.81 1.43
CA GLU A 111 10.23 2.29 0.28
C GLU A 111 10.37 0.75 0.31
N THR A 112 10.39 0.18 1.52
CA THR A 112 10.53 -1.27 1.72
C THR A 112 9.51 -1.79 2.71
N VAL A 113 8.81 -2.86 2.32
CA VAL A 113 7.90 -3.64 3.16
C VAL A 113 8.37 -5.09 3.18
N GLY A 114 8.71 -5.60 4.37
CA GLY A 114 9.28 -6.94 4.51
C GLY A 114 8.30 -8.08 4.28
N GLY A 115 7.01 -7.85 4.55
CA GLY A 115 5.90 -8.77 4.31
C GLY A 115 5.07 -8.42 3.09
N PHE A 116 3.74 -8.62 3.14
CA PHE A 116 2.84 -8.16 2.08
C PHE A 116 2.57 -6.65 2.17
N PHE A 117 2.26 -6.06 1.02
CA PHE A 117 1.74 -4.70 0.91
C PHE A 117 0.31 -4.75 0.41
N SER A 118 -0.62 -4.12 1.14
CA SER A 118 -2.02 -4.04 0.73
C SER A 118 -2.55 -2.60 0.75
N CYS A 119 -3.06 -2.17 -0.41
CA CYS A 119 -3.73 -0.89 -0.61
C CYS A 119 -5.09 -1.06 -1.32
N SER A 120 -5.71 -2.23 -1.16
CA SER A 120 -7.00 -2.57 -1.81
C SER A 120 -8.15 -1.68 -1.29
N ASN A 121 -9.23 -1.57 -2.10
CA ASN A 121 -10.39 -0.76 -1.74
C ASN A 121 -10.03 0.69 -1.37
N ASN A 122 -9.35 1.38 -2.29
CA ASN A 122 -9.03 2.80 -2.25
C ASN A 122 -9.46 3.49 -3.55
N GLN A 123 -8.93 4.66 -3.86
CA GLN A 123 -9.26 5.47 -5.05
C GLN A 123 -8.00 5.74 -5.89
N LEU A 124 -7.04 4.81 -5.88
CA LEU A 124 -5.77 4.96 -6.59
C LEU A 124 -5.99 4.85 -8.11
N THR A 125 -5.39 5.77 -8.87
CA THR A 125 -5.41 5.76 -10.33
C THR A 125 -4.08 5.30 -10.93
N SER A 126 -3.00 5.32 -10.13
CA SER A 126 -1.67 4.80 -10.48
C SER A 126 -1.03 4.12 -9.27
N LEU A 127 0.09 3.45 -9.50
CA LEU A 127 0.92 2.83 -8.45
C LEU A 127 2.21 3.62 -8.20
N GLU A 128 2.28 4.87 -8.66
CA GLU A 128 3.40 5.75 -8.32
C GLU A 128 3.58 5.85 -6.81
N TYR A 129 4.82 5.87 -6.38
CA TYR A 129 5.24 5.87 -4.96
C TYR A 129 4.89 4.58 -4.19
N CYS A 130 4.53 3.48 -4.86
CA CYS A 130 4.43 2.20 -4.17
C CYS A 130 5.81 1.75 -3.67
N PRO A 131 5.88 0.80 -2.70
CA PRO A 131 7.16 0.31 -2.22
C PRO A 131 8.03 -0.25 -3.36
N GLU A 132 9.32 0.09 -3.35
CA GLU A 132 10.30 -0.46 -4.29
C GLU A 132 10.56 -1.94 -4.04
N THR A 133 10.43 -2.36 -2.77
CA THR A 133 10.61 -3.77 -2.36
C THR A 133 9.44 -4.24 -1.51
N VAL A 134 8.82 -5.34 -1.92
CA VAL A 134 7.77 -6.04 -1.17
C VAL A 134 8.15 -7.50 -1.04
N GLY A 135 8.35 -7.98 0.19
CA GLY A 135 8.77 -9.36 0.46
C GLY A 135 7.68 -10.40 0.24
N GLY A 136 6.40 -10.00 0.30
CA GLY A 136 5.22 -10.83 0.09
C GLY A 136 4.40 -10.46 -1.13
N GLY A 137 3.12 -10.76 -1.11
CA GLY A 137 2.18 -10.39 -2.17
C GLY A 137 1.86 -8.90 -2.18
N PHE A 138 1.51 -8.36 -3.37
CA PHE A 138 1.09 -6.98 -3.57
C PHE A 138 -0.41 -6.96 -3.88
N TYR A 139 -1.21 -6.42 -2.97
CA TYR A 139 -2.67 -6.38 -3.08
C TYR A 139 -3.14 -4.95 -3.35
N CYS A 140 -3.65 -4.69 -4.55
CA CYS A 140 -4.19 -3.38 -4.94
C CYS A 140 -5.59 -3.49 -5.60
N ASN A 141 -6.35 -4.52 -5.20
CA ASN A 141 -7.69 -4.78 -5.74
C ASN A 141 -8.64 -3.60 -5.51
N ARG A 142 -9.64 -3.45 -6.40
CA ARG A 142 -10.72 -2.46 -6.24
C ARG A 142 -10.20 -1.05 -6.03
N ASN A 143 -9.41 -0.58 -6.98
CA ASN A 143 -8.98 0.78 -7.19
C ASN A 143 -9.41 1.24 -8.61
N GLN A 144 -8.79 2.29 -9.13
CA GLN A 144 -9.05 2.85 -10.45
C GLN A 144 -7.77 2.86 -11.31
N ILE A 145 -6.90 1.87 -11.13
CA ILE A 145 -5.58 1.78 -11.75
C ILE A 145 -5.75 1.42 -13.23
N THR A 146 -5.20 2.26 -14.11
CA THR A 146 -5.35 2.14 -15.56
C THR A 146 -4.08 1.68 -16.29
N ASN A 147 -2.93 1.65 -15.60
CA ASN A 147 -1.65 1.21 -16.16
C ASN A 147 -0.77 0.61 -15.05
N PHE A 148 0.42 0.19 -15.41
CA PHE A 148 1.40 -0.40 -14.47
C PHE A 148 2.49 0.58 -14.05
N ASP A 149 2.33 1.89 -14.32
CA ASP A 149 3.30 2.91 -13.96
C ASP A 149 3.46 2.98 -12.44
N GLY A 150 4.70 3.15 -12.00
CA GLY A 150 5.06 3.18 -10.58
C GLY A 150 5.42 1.83 -9.98
N LEU A 151 5.07 0.70 -10.60
CA LEU A 151 5.54 -0.60 -10.12
C LEU A 151 7.07 -0.72 -10.29
N PRO A 152 7.78 -1.43 -9.38
CA PRO A 152 9.18 -1.78 -9.56
C PRO A 152 9.43 -2.47 -10.89
N GLU A 153 10.64 -2.31 -11.45
CA GLU A 153 11.03 -2.89 -12.74
C GLU A 153 10.92 -4.42 -12.73
N PHE A 154 11.28 -5.04 -11.61
CA PHE A 154 11.18 -6.48 -11.41
C PHE A 154 10.28 -6.78 -10.21
N PHE A 155 9.14 -7.40 -10.50
CA PHE A 155 8.19 -7.81 -9.49
C PHE A 155 8.07 -9.34 -9.51
N GLU A 156 8.73 -10.01 -8.58
CA GLU A 156 8.78 -11.49 -8.51
C GLU A 156 7.57 -12.10 -7.77
N ARG A 157 6.78 -11.28 -7.10
CA ARG A 157 5.69 -11.73 -6.23
C ARG A 157 4.33 -11.56 -6.92
N PRO A 158 3.32 -12.33 -6.52
CA PRO A 158 1.97 -12.15 -7.06
C PRO A 158 1.44 -10.73 -6.82
N ILE A 159 0.92 -10.11 -7.89
CA ILE A 159 0.18 -8.85 -7.82
C ILE A 159 -1.31 -9.14 -8.02
N TYR A 160 -2.15 -8.55 -7.20
CA TYR A 160 -3.60 -8.73 -7.23
C TYR A 160 -4.27 -7.41 -7.63
N LEU A 161 -4.88 -7.40 -8.82
CA LEU A 161 -5.41 -6.21 -9.50
C LEU A 161 -6.93 -6.24 -9.71
N LEU A 162 -7.61 -7.27 -9.19
CA LEU A 162 -9.04 -7.49 -9.43
C LEU A 162 -9.88 -6.23 -9.14
N GLY A 163 -10.71 -5.83 -10.10
CA GLY A 163 -11.58 -4.66 -9.97
C GLY A 163 -10.87 -3.33 -10.24
N ASN A 164 -9.74 -3.37 -10.96
CA ASN A 164 -9.12 -2.22 -11.60
C ASN A 164 -9.31 -2.31 -13.12
N PRO A 165 -9.33 -1.19 -13.86
CA PRO A 165 -9.32 -1.22 -15.32
C PRO A 165 -8.18 -2.06 -15.88
N VAL A 166 -6.95 -1.89 -15.38
CA VAL A 166 -5.75 -2.59 -15.86
C VAL A 166 -5.79 -4.12 -15.68
N ASP A 167 -6.69 -4.65 -14.84
CA ASP A 167 -6.86 -6.10 -14.64
C ASP A 167 -7.36 -6.79 -15.93
N GLU A 168 -8.09 -6.08 -16.81
CA GLU A 168 -8.50 -6.62 -18.11
C GLU A 168 -7.28 -6.96 -18.97
N ILE A 169 -6.28 -6.07 -19.01
CA ILE A 169 -5.05 -6.29 -19.77
C ILE A 169 -4.21 -7.38 -19.13
N TYR A 170 -4.10 -7.37 -17.79
CA TYR A 170 -3.33 -8.39 -17.07
C TYR A 170 -3.88 -9.80 -17.29
N LYS A 171 -5.21 -9.94 -17.41
CA LYS A 171 -5.87 -11.23 -17.73
C LYS A 171 -5.54 -11.74 -19.12
N LEU A 172 -5.33 -10.88 -20.11
CA LEU A 172 -4.93 -11.29 -21.46
C LEU A 172 -3.65 -12.14 -21.44
N PHE A 173 -2.74 -11.84 -20.51
CA PHE A 173 -1.49 -12.57 -20.31
C PHE A 173 -1.59 -13.65 -19.24
N LYS A 174 -2.80 -14.14 -18.92
CA LYS A 174 -3.04 -15.17 -17.89
C LYS A 174 -2.43 -14.79 -16.52
N GLN A 175 -2.38 -13.49 -16.25
CA GLN A 175 -1.80 -12.92 -15.03
C GLN A 175 -0.31 -13.29 -14.82
N ASP A 176 0.44 -13.43 -15.92
CA ASP A 176 1.88 -13.60 -15.88
C ASP A 176 2.55 -12.25 -15.57
N PRO A 177 3.22 -12.09 -14.41
CA PRO A 177 3.82 -10.80 -14.02
C PRO A 177 4.92 -10.32 -14.98
N ARG A 178 5.51 -11.20 -15.80
CA ARG A 178 6.50 -10.81 -16.81
C ARG A 178 5.92 -9.87 -17.87
N CYS A 179 4.59 -9.93 -18.13
CA CYS A 179 3.96 -9.03 -19.08
C CYS A 179 4.06 -7.56 -18.65
N ILE A 180 4.09 -7.28 -17.35
CA ILE A 180 4.10 -5.91 -16.81
C ILE A 180 5.32 -5.13 -17.29
N TYR A 181 6.50 -5.75 -17.24
CA TYR A 181 7.73 -5.16 -17.75
C TYR A 181 7.60 -4.81 -19.24
N TRP A 182 7.17 -5.76 -20.07
CA TRP A 182 7.09 -5.56 -21.52
C TRP A 182 5.96 -4.63 -21.93
N LEU A 183 4.82 -4.63 -21.22
CA LEU A 183 3.73 -3.67 -21.44
C LEU A 183 4.19 -2.23 -21.23
N ARG A 184 5.06 -2.00 -20.25
CA ARG A 184 5.67 -0.70 -19.97
C ARG A 184 6.77 -0.36 -20.98
N GLU A 185 7.70 -1.29 -21.24
CA GLU A 185 8.83 -1.09 -22.13
C GLU A 185 8.38 -0.74 -23.56
N PHE A 186 7.41 -1.46 -24.08
CA PHE A 186 6.83 -1.16 -25.39
C PHE A 186 5.78 -0.03 -25.37
N GLY A 187 5.37 0.43 -24.19
CA GLY A 187 4.36 1.46 -24.05
C GLY A 187 3.01 1.04 -24.64
N ALA A 188 2.62 -0.22 -24.38
CA ALA A 188 1.41 -0.79 -24.95
C ALA A 188 0.13 -0.17 -24.41
N ILE A 189 0.19 0.54 -23.28
CA ILE A 189 -0.93 1.29 -22.68
C ILE A 189 -0.54 2.77 -22.66
N GLN A 190 -1.35 3.62 -23.32
CA GLN A 190 -1.09 5.05 -23.39
C GLN A 190 -2.41 5.84 -23.32
N GLY A 191 -2.53 6.74 -22.32
CA GLY A 191 -3.65 7.67 -22.23
C GLY A 191 -5.05 7.04 -22.21
N GLY A 192 -5.17 5.81 -21.67
CA GLY A 192 -6.45 5.05 -21.67
C GLY A 192 -6.72 4.28 -22.95
N GLU A 193 -5.74 4.17 -23.83
CA GLU A 193 -5.79 3.37 -25.07
C GLU A 193 -4.77 2.23 -24.97
N VAL A 194 -5.09 1.11 -25.63
CA VAL A 194 -4.16 -0.02 -25.84
C VAL A 194 -3.76 -0.04 -27.31
N VAL A 195 -2.45 0.09 -27.55
CA VAL A 195 -1.86 0.09 -28.89
C VAL A 195 -1.62 -1.36 -29.31
N LEU A 196 -2.43 -1.84 -30.28
CA LEU A 196 -2.46 -3.26 -30.68
C LEU A 196 -1.12 -3.79 -31.15
N ASP A 197 -0.43 -3.07 -32.05
CA ASP A 197 0.88 -3.51 -32.58
C ASP A 197 1.90 -3.73 -31.44
N ARG A 198 1.88 -2.88 -30.42
CA ARG A 198 2.76 -2.99 -29.25
C ARG A 198 2.33 -4.11 -28.31
N LEU A 199 1.04 -4.33 -28.17
CA LEU A 199 0.51 -5.45 -27.40
C LEU A 199 0.91 -6.78 -28.04
N GLU A 200 0.88 -6.87 -29.38
CA GLU A 200 1.34 -8.04 -30.14
C GLU A 200 2.83 -8.32 -29.91
N GLU A 201 3.69 -7.28 -29.83
CA GLU A 201 5.10 -7.42 -29.48
C GLU A 201 5.30 -8.03 -28.08
N VAL A 202 4.44 -7.70 -27.10
CA VAL A 202 4.47 -8.31 -25.77
C VAL A 202 4.17 -9.81 -25.85
N TYR A 203 3.11 -10.20 -26.59
CA TYR A 203 2.77 -11.61 -26.80
C TYR A 203 3.93 -12.38 -27.44
N TYR A 204 4.50 -11.82 -28.49
CA TYR A 204 5.63 -12.43 -29.18
C TYR A 204 6.83 -12.62 -28.26
N THR A 205 7.18 -11.58 -27.50
CA THR A 205 8.32 -11.59 -26.57
C THR A 205 8.15 -12.62 -25.46
N LEU A 206 6.91 -12.82 -24.98
CA LEU A 206 6.59 -13.82 -23.97
C LEU A 206 6.41 -15.24 -24.53
N GLY A 207 6.45 -15.40 -25.86
CA GLY A 207 6.21 -16.67 -26.53
C GLY A 207 4.76 -17.17 -26.39
N MET A 208 3.83 -16.24 -26.33
CA MET A 208 2.39 -16.52 -26.18
C MET A 208 1.66 -16.35 -27.50
N ASP A 209 0.59 -17.14 -27.70
CA ASP A 209 -0.30 -16.96 -28.85
C ASP A 209 -1.13 -15.68 -28.72
N ILE A 210 -1.18 -14.90 -29.80
CA ILE A 210 -2.02 -13.70 -29.88
C ILE A 210 -3.48 -14.11 -30.01
N PRO A 211 -4.38 -13.62 -29.14
CA PRO A 211 -5.81 -13.89 -29.27
C PRO A 211 -6.35 -13.35 -30.60
N LYS A 212 -7.27 -14.09 -31.23
CA LYS A 212 -7.88 -13.68 -32.51
C LYS A 212 -8.74 -12.42 -32.38
N ASP A 213 -9.41 -12.30 -31.22
CA ASP A 213 -10.28 -11.19 -30.90
C ASP A 213 -9.92 -10.69 -29.50
N ILE A 214 -9.52 -9.41 -29.40
CA ILE A 214 -9.22 -8.74 -28.13
C ILE A 214 -10.36 -7.75 -27.89
N GLU A 215 -11.17 -8.01 -26.87
CA GLU A 215 -12.22 -7.12 -26.40
C GLU A 215 -11.87 -6.57 -25.03
N LEU A 216 -11.82 -5.26 -24.90
CA LEU A 216 -11.59 -4.55 -23.64
C LEU A 216 -12.76 -3.59 -23.38
N LYS A 217 -13.22 -3.51 -22.14
CA LYS A 217 -14.34 -2.63 -21.75
C LYS A 217 -13.87 -1.26 -21.32
N GLU A 218 -12.71 -1.21 -20.66
CA GLU A 218 -12.17 -0.01 -20.05
C GLU A 218 -11.18 0.73 -20.95
N TYR A 219 -10.76 0.13 -22.06
CA TYR A 219 -9.78 0.69 -22.99
C TYR A 219 -10.29 0.74 -24.42
N LYS A 220 -9.84 1.74 -25.16
CA LYS A 220 -9.93 1.77 -26.61
C LYS A 220 -8.75 1.04 -27.21
N LEU A 221 -8.99 0.32 -28.29
CA LEU A 221 -7.95 -0.29 -29.11
C LEU A 221 -7.56 0.67 -30.24
N SER A 222 -6.28 0.94 -30.41
CA SER A 222 -5.71 1.80 -31.45
C SER A 222 -4.61 1.12 -32.25
#